data_495cab801b43a489e84b9e0c4b11dfb4
#
_entry.id   495cab801b43a489e84b9e0c4b11dfb4
#
_cell.length_a   1.000
_cell.length_b   1.000
_cell.length_c   1.000
_cell.angle_alpha   90.00
_cell.angle_beta   90.00
_cell.angle_gamma   90.00
#
_symmetry.space_group_name_H-M   'P 1'
#
loop_
_entity.id
_entity.type
_entity.pdbx_description
1 polymer ?
#
loop_
_entity_poly.entity_id
_entity_poly.type
_entity_poly.pdbx_seq_one_letter_code
_entity_poly.pdbx_strand_id
1 'polypeptide(L)'
;MSKTPIPLGPSGGFDSYNIYWPADTLFFAVATVVAGVPPVASMPLVGPFVASLTAVLFFALVRSFGLPARTSAVAALLFEVAGGTVMISTGVPKEGFAIPLMVLVLLLLNVWLRDGRKGALGLSAVAFGVLLAAHSLTSVVGLLLASYLAIAYAVVPGGGRRRVWATAGVLALFAAASLLYFYVYAVSNLPYDLQPSGVIAVFGYEVLLTAPVWLAGAFRLDVFRWAGAWMGVLALGVSGLFGSALAFHFLLDSPVVSPYVLALAVPYMAVAFLAAGGAWLSGRKPGSRGVVFASLWALGVLGVVGFSAFATPGAIGTTMRILDFVYPGAAILGAAALSLLIGSGKAKEALGLAALGLLVVGSAYVVPYSAYWSGPVGGSQRVFSQAEASALGWTERAPANVTVSGDARFGYLASYYTGENVSSGGEFLYLAGVGGPPAGCMLVDRLIFQTGFIGGTYGHPVNATVVGALSGQTSLQGVYSNGEVRAYCRP
;
A
#
# COMPACT_ATOMS: atom_id res chain seq x y z
N MET A 1 31.43 4.15 8.80
CA MET A 1 30.28 5.08 8.72
C MET A 1 30.85 6.47 8.44
N SER A 2 30.56 7.03 7.28
CA SER A 2 31.03 8.40 6.95
C SER A 2 30.32 9.39 7.86
N LYS A 3 31.09 10.28 8.50
CA LYS A 3 30.60 11.34 9.35
C LYS A 3 30.03 12.54 8.58
N THR A 4 29.71 12.35 7.30
CA THR A 4 29.11 13.40 6.48
C THR A 4 27.64 13.56 6.90
N PRO A 5 27.22 14.79 7.29
CA PRO A 5 25.82 15.06 7.56
C PRO A 5 25.00 14.76 6.31
N ILE A 6 23.84 14.14 6.49
CA ILE A 6 22.88 13.89 5.41
C ILE A 6 22.55 15.26 4.79
N PRO A 7 22.87 15.50 3.53
CA PRO A 7 22.53 16.78 2.92
C PRO A 7 21.00 16.88 2.82
N LEU A 8 20.43 17.86 3.47
CA LEU A 8 19.00 18.18 3.43
C LEU A 8 18.61 18.89 2.12
N GLY A 9 19.18 18.47 0.99
CA GLY A 9 18.93 19.08 -0.31
C GLY A 9 19.05 18.09 -1.46
N PRO A 10 18.51 18.40 -2.63
CA PRO A 10 18.37 17.49 -3.77
C PRO A 10 19.68 17.07 -4.45
N SER A 11 20.84 17.47 -3.95
CA SER A 11 22.15 17.23 -4.58
C SER A 11 23.03 16.15 -3.95
N GLY A 12 22.55 15.43 -2.98
CA GLY A 12 23.36 14.39 -2.34
C GLY A 12 22.79 12.99 -2.60
N GLY A 13 23.63 12.07 -3.00
CA GLY A 13 23.40 10.67 -3.40
C GLY A 13 22.41 9.77 -2.65
N PHE A 14 21.43 10.34 -2.01
CA PHE A 14 20.24 9.65 -1.51
C PHE A 14 19.16 9.68 -2.60
N ASP A 15 18.43 8.58 -2.74
CA ASP A 15 17.21 8.50 -3.51
C ASP A 15 16.41 9.79 -3.36
N SER A 16 16.25 10.53 -4.47
CA SER A 16 15.59 11.84 -4.53
C SER A 16 14.20 11.83 -3.89
N TYR A 17 13.54 10.67 -3.83
CA TYR A 17 12.26 10.48 -3.17
C TYR A 17 12.37 10.54 -1.63
N ASN A 18 13.40 9.93 -1.03
CA ASN A 18 13.56 9.86 0.42
C ASN A 18 13.85 11.21 1.08
N ILE A 19 14.39 12.17 0.35
CA ILE A 19 14.64 13.53 0.84
C ILE A 19 13.33 14.24 1.18
N TYR A 20 12.30 14.00 0.39
CA TYR A 20 11.01 14.66 0.55
C TYR A 20 10.08 13.99 1.58
N TRP A 21 10.34 12.73 1.94
CA TRP A 21 9.60 12.00 2.97
C TRP A 21 10.55 11.35 3.96
N PRO A 22 11.22 12.17 4.83
CA PRO A 22 12.32 11.70 5.65
C PRO A 22 11.91 11.07 6.99
N ALA A 23 10.63 11.09 7.39
CA ALA A 23 10.25 10.75 8.75
C ALA A 23 10.55 9.29 9.11
N ASP A 24 10.30 8.34 8.22
CA ASP A 24 10.65 6.93 8.41
C ASP A 24 12.16 6.72 8.47
N THR A 25 12.90 7.33 7.55
CA THR A 25 14.37 7.26 7.51
C THR A 25 15.00 7.82 8.80
N LEU A 26 14.50 8.97 9.28
CA LEU A 26 14.93 9.55 10.54
C LEU A 26 14.60 8.66 11.73
N PHE A 27 13.39 8.07 11.74
CA PHE A 27 12.99 7.14 12.79
C PHE A 27 13.93 5.94 12.85
N PHE A 28 14.20 5.29 11.71
CA PHE A 28 15.11 4.14 11.67
C PHE A 28 16.56 4.52 11.98
N ALA A 29 17.01 5.70 11.56
CA ALA A 29 18.33 6.21 11.94
C ALA A 29 18.46 6.37 13.46
N VAL A 30 17.46 6.98 14.12
CA VAL A 30 17.42 7.12 15.58
C VAL A 30 17.36 5.74 16.25
N ALA A 31 16.50 4.83 15.78
CA ALA A 31 16.39 3.49 16.33
C ALA A 31 17.73 2.72 16.23
N THR A 32 18.42 2.84 15.09
CA THR A 32 19.75 2.26 14.86
C THR A 32 20.79 2.80 15.85
N VAL A 33 20.83 4.11 16.02
CA VAL A 33 21.77 4.75 16.95
C VAL A 33 21.49 4.34 18.40
N VAL A 34 20.21 4.36 18.81
CA VAL A 34 19.80 3.97 20.16
C VAL A 34 20.06 2.50 20.44
N ALA A 35 19.79 1.63 19.48
CA ALA A 35 20.03 0.20 19.62
C ALA A 35 21.52 -0.19 19.52
N GLY A 36 22.37 0.68 18.99
CA GLY A 36 23.81 0.38 18.79
C GLY A 36 24.06 -0.70 17.72
N VAL A 37 23.09 -0.94 16.82
CA VAL A 37 23.20 -1.97 15.77
C VAL A 37 23.13 -1.31 14.39
N PRO A 38 23.78 -1.90 13.35
CA PRO A 38 23.76 -1.32 12.01
C PRO A 38 22.32 -1.31 11.41
N PRO A 39 21.99 -0.38 10.51
CA PRO A 39 20.66 -0.28 9.89
C PRO A 39 20.17 -1.59 9.28
N VAL A 40 21.05 -2.31 8.64
CA VAL A 40 20.80 -3.62 8.01
C VAL A 40 20.26 -4.67 9.00
N ALA A 41 20.62 -4.57 10.27
CA ALA A 41 20.12 -5.47 11.31
C ALA A 41 18.93 -4.88 12.06
N SER A 42 18.87 -3.56 12.26
CA SER A 42 17.78 -2.90 13.01
C SER A 42 16.50 -2.79 12.20
N MET A 43 16.58 -2.42 10.92
CA MET A 43 15.40 -2.19 10.09
C MET A 43 14.51 -3.43 9.94
N PRO A 44 15.03 -4.65 9.64
CA PRO A 44 14.20 -5.85 9.55
C PRO A 44 13.52 -6.26 10.85
N LEU A 45 14.02 -5.81 12.00
CA LEU A 45 13.42 -6.09 13.30
C LEU A 45 12.41 -5.01 13.70
N VAL A 46 12.81 -3.76 13.58
CA VAL A 46 12.00 -2.62 14.04
C VAL A 46 10.85 -2.34 13.07
N GLY A 47 11.06 -2.49 11.76
CA GLY A 47 10.04 -2.23 10.75
C GLY A 47 8.77 -3.06 10.94
N PRO A 48 8.84 -4.40 10.95
CA PRO A 48 7.70 -5.26 11.20
C PRO A 48 7.04 -5.01 12.57
N PHE A 49 7.83 -4.70 13.60
CA PHE A 49 7.29 -4.36 14.92
C PHE A 49 6.43 -3.09 14.85
N VAL A 50 6.93 -2.03 14.22
CA VAL A 50 6.17 -0.77 14.05
C VAL A 50 4.93 -1.01 13.20
N ALA A 51 5.05 -1.74 12.11
CA ALA A 51 3.93 -2.05 11.24
C ALA A 51 2.84 -2.85 11.98
N SER A 52 3.22 -3.81 12.84
CA SER A 52 2.27 -4.62 13.62
C SER A 52 1.48 -3.82 14.67
N LEU A 53 1.95 -2.62 15.06
CA LEU A 53 1.16 -1.72 15.90
C LEU A 53 -0.16 -1.34 15.24
N THR A 54 -0.26 -1.45 13.92
CA THR A 54 -1.48 -1.21 13.16
C THR A 54 -2.63 -2.07 13.66
N ALA A 55 -2.41 -3.36 13.94
CA ALA A 55 -3.45 -4.25 14.48
C ALA A 55 -4.04 -3.74 15.79
N VAL A 56 -3.17 -3.32 16.71
CA VAL A 56 -3.58 -2.82 18.02
C VAL A 56 -4.32 -1.49 17.89
N LEU A 57 -3.79 -0.58 17.09
CA LEU A 57 -4.42 0.72 16.83
C LEU A 57 -5.75 0.57 16.10
N PHE A 58 -5.82 -0.34 15.12
CA PHE A 58 -7.05 -0.61 14.38
C PHE A 58 -8.10 -1.28 15.27
N PHE A 59 -7.73 -2.24 16.11
CA PHE A 59 -8.60 -2.78 17.14
C PHE A 59 -9.17 -1.66 18.03
N ALA A 60 -8.31 -0.78 18.54
CA ALA A 60 -8.71 0.35 19.38
C ALA A 60 -9.63 1.33 18.64
N LEU A 61 -9.35 1.63 17.35
CA LEU A 61 -10.20 2.46 16.50
C LEU A 61 -11.60 1.85 16.35
N VAL A 62 -11.68 0.58 15.97
CA VAL A 62 -12.96 -0.12 15.78
C VAL A 62 -13.73 -0.21 17.10
N ARG A 63 -13.03 -0.49 18.19
CA ARG A 63 -13.59 -0.53 19.54
C ARG A 63 -14.12 0.83 20.01
N SER A 64 -13.48 1.90 19.60
CA SER A 64 -13.84 3.27 19.95
C SER A 64 -15.18 3.72 19.32
N PHE A 65 -15.67 3.05 18.26
CA PHE A 65 -17.02 3.23 17.71
C PHE A 65 -18.11 2.54 18.52
N GLY A 66 -17.77 1.86 19.63
CA GLY A 66 -18.71 1.12 20.46
C GLY A 66 -19.02 -0.30 19.97
N LEU A 67 -18.29 -0.78 18.97
CA LEU A 67 -18.44 -2.17 18.52
C LEU A 67 -17.95 -3.16 19.59
N PRO A 68 -18.55 -4.36 19.71
CA PRO A 68 -18.10 -5.39 20.65
C PRO A 68 -16.62 -5.72 20.49
N ALA A 69 -15.94 -6.10 21.58
CA ALA A 69 -14.51 -6.45 21.54
C ALA A 69 -14.23 -7.60 20.53
N ARG A 70 -15.14 -8.57 20.44
CA ARG A 70 -15.07 -9.68 19.49
C ARG A 70 -15.08 -9.18 18.03
N THR A 71 -16.02 -8.31 17.68
CA THR A 71 -16.10 -7.71 16.34
C THR A 71 -14.84 -6.90 16.02
N SER A 72 -14.34 -6.15 17.00
CA SER A 72 -13.11 -5.36 16.83
C SER A 72 -11.88 -6.23 16.63
N ALA A 73 -11.79 -7.36 17.36
CA ALA A 73 -10.71 -8.33 17.19
C ALA A 73 -10.77 -9.04 15.83
N VAL A 74 -11.96 -9.43 15.38
CA VAL A 74 -12.14 -10.02 14.04
C VAL A 74 -11.77 -9.01 12.95
N ALA A 75 -12.15 -7.73 13.10
CA ALA A 75 -11.79 -6.68 12.13
C ALA A 75 -10.26 -6.48 12.05
N ALA A 76 -9.59 -6.42 13.22
CA ALA A 76 -8.14 -6.29 13.27
C ALA A 76 -7.43 -7.52 12.67
N LEU A 77 -7.91 -8.72 12.97
CA LEU A 77 -7.39 -9.96 12.39
C LEU A 77 -7.56 -9.98 10.86
N LEU A 78 -8.76 -9.68 10.36
CA LEU A 78 -9.00 -9.62 8.91
C LEU A 78 -8.09 -8.61 8.23
N PHE A 79 -7.84 -7.47 8.86
CA PHE A 79 -6.94 -6.45 8.33
C PHE A 79 -5.49 -6.94 8.28
N GLU A 80 -4.98 -7.52 9.37
CA GLU A 80 -3.59 -7.97 9.47
C GLU A 80 -3.25 -9.15 8.55
N VAL A 81 -4.19 -10.07 8.35
CA VAL A 81 -3.95 -11.21 7.46
C VAL A 81 -4.17 -10.87 5.98
N ALA A 82 -4.59 -9.67 5.64
CA ALA A 82 -4.66 -9.24 4.26
C ALA A 82 -3.29 -9.31 3.59
N GLY A 83 -3.20 -9.94 2.44
CA GLY A 83 -1.92 -10.16 1.74
C GLY A 83 -1.13 -8.87 1.52
N GLY A 84 -1.80 -7.76 1.14
CA GLY A 84 -1.19 -6.45 1.00
C GLY A 84 -0.64 -5.91 2.33
N THR A 85 -1.41 -6.03 3.42
CA THR A 85 -0.97 -5.63 4.76
C THR A 85 0.25 -6.43 5.20
N VAL A 86 0.25 -7.75 4.97
CA VAL A 86 1.41 -8.60 5.28
C VAL A 86 2.63 -8.18 4.46
N MET A 87 2.45 -7.90 3.16
CA MET A 87 3.55 -7.40 2.32
C MET A 87 4.14 -6.10 2.87
N ILE A 88 3.29 -5.18 3.30
CA ILE A 88 3.70 -3.90 3.87
C ILE A 88 4.37 -4.10 5.23
N SER A 89 3.86 -5.03 6.05
CA SER A 89 4.39 -5.26 7.40
C SER A 89 5.71 -6.05 7.41
N THR A 90 5.90 -6.97 6.47
CA THR A 90 7.12 -7.81 6.41
C THR A 90 8.27 -7.14 5.68
N GLY A 91 7.98 -6.15 4.81
CA GLY A 91 9.00 -5.29 4.22
C GLY A 91 9.40 -4.16 5.17
N VAL A 92 10.24 -3.25 4.67
CA VAL A 92 10.52 -1.96 5.32
C VAL A 92 10.07 -0.81 4.39
N PRO A 93 8.87 -0.88 3.79
CA PRO A 93 8.38 0.23 3.00
C PRO A 93 7.90 1.35 3.92
N LYS A 94 7.90 2.56 3.40
CA LYS A 94 7.40 3.75 4.11
C LYS A 94 5.94 3.60 4.55
N GLU A 95 5.14 2.86 3.79
CA GLU A 95 3.76 2.51 4.14
C GLU A 95 3.69 1.75 5.48
N GLY A 96 4.62 0.84 5.76
CA GLY A 96 4.68 0.10 7.02
C GLY A 96 4.86 1.00 8.25
N PHE A 97 5.52 2.15 8.07
CA PHE A 97 5.63 3.20 9.09
C PHE A 97 4.42 4.15 9.07
N ALA A 98 3.89 4.48 7.90
CA ALA A 98 2.85 5.49 7.73
C ALA A 98 1.44 4.99 8.09
N ILE A 99 1.10 3.72 7.83
CA ILE A 99 -0.23 3.16 8.12
C ILE A 99 -0.58 3.20 9.60
N PRO A 100 0.29 2.76 10.56
CA PRO A 100 0.01 2.91 11.98
C PRO A 100 -0.23 4.37 12.39
N LEU A 101 0.51 5.32 11.82
CA LEU A 101 0.30 6.76 12.06
C LEU A 101 -1.06 7.22 11.55
N MET A 102 -1.47 6.78 10.36
CA MET A 102 -2.79 7.08 9.80
C MET A 102 -3.91 6.56 10.71
N VAL A 103 -3.81 5.31 11.16
CA VAL A 103 -4.81 4.72 12.07
C VAL A 103 -4.80 5.45 13.42
N LEU A 104 -3.63 5.87 13.92
CA LEU A 104 -3.51 6.68 15.14
C LEU A 104 -4.19 8.04 14.98
N VAL A 105 -4.01 8.74 13.86
CA VAL A 105 -4.71 10.00 13.56
C VAL A 105 -6.22 9.80 13.63
N LEU A 106 -6.74 8.76 12.97
CA LEU A 106 -8.17 8.44 12.96
C LEU A 106 -8.69 8.10 14.38
N LEU A 107 -7.96 7.32 15.15
CA LEU A 107 -8.30 7.00 16.53
C LEU A 107 -8.37 8.26 17.40
N LEU A 108 -7.37 9.11 17.33
CA LEU A 108 -7.30 10.34 18.11
C LEU A 108 -8.40 11.33 17.72
N LEU A 109 -8.69 11.49 16.43
CA LEU A 109 -9.82 12.29 15.94
C LEU A 109 -11.15 11.71 16.42
N ASN A 110 -11.30 10.38 16.41
CA ASN A 110 -12.52 9.73 16.92
C ASN A 110 -12.70 9.97 18.42
N VAL A 111 -11.64 9.90 19.21
CA VAL A 111 -11.67 10.24 20.66
C VAL A 111 -12.06 11.71 20.88
N TRP A 112 -11.53 12.63 20.08
CA TRP A 112 -11.94 14.04 20.10
C TRP A 112 -13.40 14.21 19.75
N LEU A 113 -13.85 13.63 18.64
CA LEU A 113 -15.24 13.76 18.16
C LEU A 113 -16.24 13.16 19.16
N ARG A 114 -15.90 12.04 19.80
CA ARG A 114 -16.74 11.36 20.79
C ARG A 114 -16.72 12.06 22.13
N ASP A 115 -15.52 12.29 22.67
CA ASP A 115 -15.34 12.67 24.09
C ASP A 115 -15.01 14.16 24.28
N GLY A 116 -14.61 14.88 23.21
CA GLY A 116 -14.20 16.28 23.27
C GLY A 116 -12.84 16.53 23.90
N ARG A 117 -11.96 15.51 23.97
CA ARG A 117 -10.63 15.61 24.59
C ARG A 117 -9.68 16.43 23.70
N LYS A 118 -9.43 17.68 24.07
CA LYS A 118 -8.55 18.60 23.29
C LYS A 118 -7.14 18.06 23.06
N GLY A 119 -6.58 17.33 24.05
CA GLY A 119 -5.28 16.69 23.89
C GLY A 119 -5.23 15.65 22.74
N ALA A 120 -6.34 14.92 22.53
CA ALA A 120 -6.43 14.00 21.41
C ALA A 120 -6.40 14.74 20.05
N LEU A 121 -7.08 15.90 19.96
CA LEU A 121 -7.01 16.73 18.76
C LEU A 121 -5.59 17.25 18.50
N GLY A 122 -4.91 17.75 19.53
CA GLY A 122 -3.51 18.22 19.42
C GLY A 122 -2.56 17.09 18.98
N LEU A 123 -2.69 15.92 19.63
CA LEU A 123 -1.87 14.75 19.25
C LEU A 123 -2.17 14.25 17.84
N SER A 124 -3.44 14.33 17.37
CA SER A 124 -3.78 13.98 16.00
C SER A 124 -3.12 14.91 14.99
N ALA A 125 -3.00 16.20 15.32
CA ALA A 125 -2.31 17.17 14.46
C ALA A 125 -0.81 16.87 14.37
N VAL A 126 -0.17 16.54 15.48
CA VAL A 126 1.25 16.13 15.49
C VAL A 126 1.44 14.83 14.68
N ALA A 127 0.60 13.82 14.94
CA ALA A 127 0.66 12.54 14.20
C ALA A 127 0.44 12.73 12.70
N PHE A 128 -0.46 13.64 12.29
CA PHE A 128 -0.67 13.97 10.88
C PHE A 128 0.53 14.69 10.26
N GLY A 129 1.17 15.58 10.98
CA GLY A 129 2.43 16.22 10.52
C GLY A 129 3.54 15.20 10.27
N VAL A 130 3.70 14.22 11.17
CA VAL A 130 4.66 13.12 10.98
C VAL A 130 4.23 12.23 9.80
N LEU A 131 2.94 11.92 9.66
CA LEU A 131 2.40 11.13 8.55
C LEU A 131 2.67 11.82 7.21
N LEU A 132 2.47 13.13 7.13
CA LEU A 132 2.72 13.93 5.94
C LEU A 132 4.20 13.87 5.52
N ALA A 133 5.11 13.90 6.48
CA ALA A 133 6.55 13.78 6.25
C ALA A 133 7.01 12.31 6.04
N ALA A 134 6.16 11.32 6.30
CA ALA A 134 6.49 9.92 6.14
C ALA A 134 6.14 9.39 4.75
N HIS A 135 4.90 9.65 4.25
CA HIS A 135 4.43 9.06 3.01
C HIS A 135 3.29 9.85 2.36
N SER A 136 3.47 10.23 1.10
CA SER A 136 2.53 11.08 0.36
C SER A 136 1.14 10.44 0.21
N LEU A 137 1.07 9.23 -0.34
CA LEU A 137 -0.21 8.54 -0.59
C LEU A 137 -0.98 8.30 0.71
N THR A 138 -0.30 7.78 1.75
CA THR A 138 -0.95 7.49 3.04
C THR A 138 -1.47 8.76 3.73
N SER A 139 -0.79 9.90 3.56
CA SER A 139 -1.27 11.17 4.12
C SER A 139 -2.54 11.68 3.42
N VAL A 140 -2.62 11.54 2.08
CA VAL A 140 -3.82 11.89 1.31
C VAL A 140 -4.99 10.98 1.69
N VAL A 141 -4.76 9.67 1.72
CA VAL A 141 -5.78 8.71 2.17
C VAL A 141 -6.20 9.01 3.62
N GLY A 142 -5.24 9.29 4.51
CA GLY A 142 -5.52 9.66 5.90
C GLY A 142 -6.39 10.90 6.02
N LEU A 143 -6.19 11.91 5.19
CA LEU A 143 -7.02 13.11 5.13
C LEU A 143 -8.44 12.79 4.65
N LEU A 144 -8.58 11.98 3.60
CA LEU A 144 -9.89 11.51 3.12
C LEU A 144 -10.65 10.77 4.21
N LEU A 145 -9.99 9.81 4.86
CA LEU A 145 -10.59 9.01 5.93
C LEU A 145 -10.97 9.86 7.15
N ALA A 146 -10.17 10.85 7.51
CA ALA A 146 -10.51 11.81 8.55
C ALA A 146 -11.75 12.64 8.19
N SER A 147 -11.91 12.98 6.90
CA SER A 147 -13.10 13.65 6.39
C SER A 147 -14.34 12.74 6.47
N TYR A 148 -14.23 11.47 6.10
CA TYR A 148 -15.33 10.50 6.26
C TYR A 148 -15.72 10.29 7.72
N LEU A 149 -14.74 10.30 8.62
CA LEU A 149 -15.00 10.23 10.05
C LEU A 149 -15.83 11.43 10.53
N ALA A 150 -15.45 12.64 10.12
CA ALA A 150 -16.20 13.86 10.45
C ALA A 150 -17.62 13.81 9.88
N ILE A 151 -17.80 13.34 8.63
CA ILE A 151 -19.11 13.16 7.99
C ILE A 151 -19.95 12.14 8.75
N ALA A 152 -19.38 11.00 9.17
CA ALA A 152 -20.10 10.01 9.97
C ALA A 152 -20.64 10.60 11.27
N TYR A 153 -19.89 11.50 11.92
CA TYR A 153 -20.35 12.21 13.11
C TYR A 153 -21.36 13.33 12.82
N ALA A 154 -21.32 13.92 11.63
CA ALA A 154 -22.29 14.92 11.21
C ALA A 154 -23.68 14.31 10.91
N VAL A 155 -23.66 13.12 10.28
CA VAL A 155 -24.86 12.44 9.77
C VAL A 155 -25.56 11.62 10.83
N VAL A 156 -24.80 10.93 11.72
CA VAL A 156 -25.38 10.09 12.77
C VAL A 156 -25.73 10.93 14.00
N PRO A 157 -26.99 10.91 14.48
CA PRO A 157 -27.43 11.68 15.64
C PRO A 157 -26.58 11.45 16.90
N GLY A 158 -26.51 12.48 17.77
CA GLY A 158 -25.73 12.44 19.02
C GLY A 158 -24.28 12.87 18.88
N GLY A 159 -23.83 13.31 17.70
CA GLY A 159 -22.55 14.00 17.50
C GLY A 159 -22.61 15.46 18.00
N GLY A 160 -21.57 15.94 18.66
CA GLY A 160 -21.45 17.35 19.05
C GLY A 160 -21.20 18.21 17.80
N ARG A 161 -22.22 18.89 17.30
CA ARG A 161 -22.11 19.72 16.07
C ARG A 161 -20.93 20.69 16.09
N ARG A 162 -20.66 21.31 17.26
CA ARG A 162 -19.47 22.19 17.44
C ARG A 162 -18.15 21.46 17.20
N ARG A 163 -18.05 20.20 17.65
CA ARG A 163 -16.84 19.39 17.45
C ARG A 163 -16.64 19.00 16.00
N VAL A 164 -17.72 18.70 15.28
CA VAL A 164 -17.67 18.43 13.84
C VAL A 164 -17.14 19.64 13.07
N TRP A 165 -17.66 20.85 13.35
CA TRP A 165 -17.16 22.07 12.72
C TRP A 165 -15.70 22.38 13.09
N ALA A 166 -15.30 22.17 14.34
CA ALA A 166 -13.92 22.33 14.75
C ALA A 166 -13.00 21.31 14.02
N THR A 167 -13.47 20.08 13.84
CA THR A 167 -12.74 19.06 13.06
C THR A 167 -12.65 19.48 11.60
N ALA A 168 -13.72 20.01 10.99
CA ALA A 168 -13.66 20.51 9.62
C ALA A 168 -12.60 21.61 9.45
N GLY A 169 -12.49 22.53 10.43
CA GLY A 169 -11.41 23.53 10.45
C GLY A 169 -10.01 22.91 10.53
N VAL A 170 -9.83 21.89 11.37
CA VAL A 170 -8.54 21.16 11.46
C VAL A 170 -8.23 20.41 10.16
N LEU A 171 -9.22 19.78 9.54
CA LEU A 171 -9.06 19.10 8.25
C LEU A 171 -8.69 20.08 7.14
N ALA A 172 -9.27 21.28 7.14
CA ALA A 172 -8.88 22.34 6.21
C ALA A 172 -7.41 22.75 6.41
N LEU A 173 -6.94 22.83 7.67
CA LEU A 173 -5.52 23.08 7.96
C LEU A 173 -4.63 21.90 7.51
N PHE A 174 -5.07 20.67 7.71
CA PHE A 174 -4.34 19.50 7.21
C PHE A 174 -4.26 19.50 5.70
N ALA A 175 -5.35 19.80 5.00
CA ALA A 175 -5.38 19.93 3.55
C ALA A 175 -4.44 21.05 3.07
N ALA A 176 -4.47 22.23 3.69
CA ALA A 176 -3.60 23.33 3.37
C ALA A 176 -2.11 22.98 3.60
N ALA A 177 -1.80 22.30 4.72
CA ALA A 177 -0.45 21.83 5.01
C ALA A 177 0.02 20.79 3.98
N SER A 178 -0.86 19.88 3.56
CA SER A 178 -0.57 18.88 2.53
C SER A 178 -0.29 19.54 1.17
N LEU A 179 -1.14 20.48 0.76
CA LEU A 179 -0.96 21.22 -0.48
C LEU A 179 0.35 22.02 -0.47
N LEU A 180 0.64 22.71 0.64
CA LEU A 180 1.90 23.44 0.80
C LEU A 180 3.10 22.49 0.73
N TYR A 181 3.03 21.36 1.44
CA TYR A 181 4.09 20.36 1.43
C TYR A 181 4.33 19.79 0.04
N PHE A 182 3.28 19.38 -0.66
CA PHE A 182 3.39 18.73 -1.97
C PHE A 182 3.79 19.72 -3.07
N TYR A 183 3.12 20.84 -3.17
CA TYR A 183 3.30 21.75 -4.31
C TYR A 183 4.38 22.83 -4.10
N VAL A 184 4.90 23.00 -2.89
CA VAL A 184 5.99 23.94 -2.61
C VAL A 184 7.28 23.20 -2.29
N TYR A 185 7.22 22.20 -1.39
CA TYR A 185 8.42 21.50 -0.93
C TYR A 185 8.78 20.30 -1.81
N ALA A 186 7.82 19.42 -2.11
CA ALA A 186 8.05 18.16 -2.81
C ALA A 186 7.69 18.19 -4.31
N VAL A 187 7.55 19.39 -4.91
CA VAL A 187 7.05 19.58 -6.28
C VAL A 187 7.82 18.81 -7.35
N SER A 188 9.13 18.66 -7.19
CA SER A 188 10.00 17.97 -8.16
C SER A 188 9.84 16.44 -8.15
N ASN A 189 9.18 15.87 -7.13
CA ASN A 189 9.00 14.44 -6.93
C ASN A 189 7.55 14.07 -6.59
N LEU A 190 6.59 14.85 -7.08
CA LEU A 190 5.18 14.51 -6.92
C LEU A 190 4.87 13.21 -7.66
N PRO A 191 4.31 12.20 -6.96
CA PRO A 191 3.72 11.06 -7.63
C PRO A 191 2.70 11.51 -8.68
N TYR A 192 2.59 10.78 -9.78
CA TYR A 192 1.69 11.12 -10.88
C TYR A 192 0.25 11.35 -10.40
N ASP A 193 -0.21 10.52 -9.46
CA ASP A 193 -1.58 10.59 -8.90
C ASP A 193 -1.86 11.88 -8.10
N LEU A 194 -0.83 12.60 -7.67
CA LEU A 194 -0.93 13.88 -6.97
C LEU A 194 -0.78 15.10 -7.91
N GLN A 195 -0.77 14.87 -9.22
CA GLN A 195 -0.85 15.99 -10.17
C GLN A 195 -2.21 16.70 -10.04
N PRO A 196 -2.27 18.01 -10.37
CA PRO A 196 -3.48 18.80 -10.16
C PRO A 196 -4.75 18.20 -10.77
N SER A 197 -4.64 17.60 -11.96
CA SER A 197 -5.77 16.96 -12.64
C SER A 197 -6.30 15.74 -11.87
N GLY A 198 -5.40 14.91 -11.32
CA GLY A 198 -5.77 13.77 -10.49
C GLY A 198 -6.44 14.20 -9.20
N VAL A 199 -5.87 15.19 -8.52
CA VAL A 199 -6.44 15.73 -7.28
C VAL A 199 -7.85 16.31 -7.51
N ILE A 200 -8.07 17.05 -8.61
CA ILE A 200 -9.39 17.62 -8.96
C ILE A 200 -10.40 16.49 -9.22
N ALA A 201 -10.00 15.44 -9.96
CA ALA A 201 -10.89 14.33 -10.27
C ALA A 201 -11.27 13.53 -9.01
N VAL A 202 -10.30 13.22 -8.16
CA VAL A 202 -10.55 12.56 -6.87
C VAL A 202 -11.45 13.43 -5.99
N PHE A 203 -11.17 14.73 -5.87
CA PHE A 203 -12.01 15.63 -5.11
C PHE A 203 -13.44 15.71 -5.66
N GLY A 204 -13.62 15.77 -6.98
CA GLY A 204 -14.93 15.73 -7.62
C GLY A 204 -15.70 14.46 -7.30
N TYR A 205 -15.05 13.30 -7.38
CA TYR A 205 -15.63 12.02 -6.98
C TYR A 205 -16.05 12.03 -5.49
N GLU A 206 -15.17 12.50 -4.62
CA GLU A 206 -15.43 12.56 -3.18
C GLU A 206 -16.63 13.46 -2.83
N VAL A 207 -16.77 14.58 -3.51
CA VAL A 207 -17.95 15.45 -3.37
C VAL A 207 -19.21 14.71 -3.83
N LEU A 208 -19.17 14.04 -4.98
CA LEU A 208 -20.30 13.24 -5.48
C LEU A 208 -20.67 12.10 -4.53
N LEU A 209 -19.71 11.47 -3.85
CA LEU A 209 -19.96 10.42 -2.88
C LEU A 209 -20.52 10.96 -1.56
N THR A 210 -19.92 12.03 -1.03
CA THR A 210 -20.17 12.49 0.34
C THR A 210 -21.35 13.46 0.44
N ALA A 211 -21.60 14.28 -0.59
CA ALA A 211 -22.70 15.22 -0.58
C ALA A 211 -24.08 14.56 -0.46
N PRO A 212 -24.42 13.48 -1.21
CA PRO A 212 -25.66 12.75 -1.00
C PRO A 212 -25.80 12.17 0.41
N VAL A 213 -24.72 11.64 0.97
CA VAL A 213 -24.71 11.10 2.34
C VAL A 213 -24.98 12.20 3.36
N TRP A 214 -24.35 13.36 3.18
CA TRP A 214 -24.56 14.53 4.04
C TRP A 214 -25.99 15.08 3.91
N LEU A 215 -26.49 15.25 2.68
CA LEU A 215 -27.86 15.71 2.41
C LEU A 215 -28.90 14.77 3.03
N ALA A 216 -28.71 13.47 2.85
CA ALA A 216 -29.60 12.48 3.41
C ALA A 216 -29.60 12.49 4.95
N GLY A 217 -28.45 12.71 5.58
CA GLY A 217 -28.41 12.95 7.03
C GLY A 217 -29.11 14.23 7.43
N ALA A 218 -28.96 15.33 6.68
CA ALA A 218 -29.62 16.59 6.92
C ALA A 218 -31.13 16.48 6.81
N PHE A 219 -31.63 15.71 5.83
CA PHE A 219 -33.07 15.47 5.62
C PHE A 219 -33.61 14.26 6.43
N ARG A 220 -32.79 13.65 7.30
CA ARG A 220 -33.14 12.46 8.10
C ARG A 220 -33.66 11.29 7.26
N LEU A 221 -33.21 11.18 6.02
CA LEU A 221 -33.52 10.06 5.15
C LEU A 221 -32.84 8.80 5.65
N ASP A 222 -33.51 7.66 5.55
CA ASP A 222 -32.88 6.36 5.93
C ASP A 222 -31.94 5.87 4.86
N VAL A 223 -30.80 6.59 4.70
CA VAL A 223 -29.76 6.31 3.68
C VAL A 223 -29.10 4.98 3.91
N PHE A 224 -29.07 4.50 5.17
CA PHE A 224 -28.35 3.28 5.51
C PHE A 224 -28.98 2.02 4.91
N ARG A 225 -30.28 2.03 4.72
CA ARG A 225 -31.00 0.94 4.08
C ARG A 225 -30.60 0.79 2.61
N TRP A 226 -30.38 1.92 1.93
CA TRP A 226 -29.93 1.97 0.54
C TRP A 226 -28.43 1.82 0.41
N ALA A 227 -27.63 2.37 1.33
CA ALA A 227 -26.17 2.23 1.31
C ALA A 227 -25.73 0.77 1.37
N GLY A 228 -26.36 -0.06 2.22
CA GLY A 228 -26.07 -1.50 2.27
C GLY A 228 -26.37 -2.22 0.95
N ALA A 229 -27.50 -1.91 0.30
CA ALA A 229 -27.85 -2.47 -1.00
C ALA A 229 -26.87 -2.04 -2.09
N TRP A 230 -26.55 -0.75 -2.15
CA TRP A 230 -25.57 -0.22 -3.10
C TRP A 230 -24.16 -0.74 -2.87
N MET A 231 -23.74 -0.91 -1.60
CA MET A 231 -22.46 -1.56 -1.26
C MET A 231 -22.43 -3.00 -1.78
N GLY A 232 -23.55 -3.74 -1.66
CA GLY A 232 -23.65 -5.09 -2.21
C GLY A 232 -23.52 -5.11 -3.73
N VAL A 233 -24.24 -4.22 -4.43
CA VAL A 233 -24.17 -4.09 -5.90
C VAL A 233 -22.79 -3.66 -6.35
N LEU A 234 -22.17 -2.68 -5.67
CA LEU A 234 -20.82 -2.22 -5.97
C LEU A 234 -19.77 -3.30 -5.70
N ALA A 235 -19.84 -4.01 -4.58
CA ALA A 235 -18.93 -5.11 -4.28
C ALA A 235 -19.04 -6.23 -5.31
N LEU A 236 -20.26 -6.59 -5.74
CA LEU A 236 -20.50 -7.56 -6.81
C LEU A 236 -20.00 -7.03 -8.16
N GLY A 237 -20.31 -5.78 -8.50
CA GLY A 237 -19.87 -5.14 -9.74
C GLY A 237 -18.35 -5.03 -9.84
N VAL A 238 -17.70 -4.58 -8.77
CA VAL A 238 -16.22 -4.47 -8.72
C VAL A 238 -15.57 -5.84 -8.72
N SER A 239 -16.09 -6.80 -7.95
CA SER A 239 -15.58 -8.18 -7.98
C SER A 239 -15.76 -8.81 -9.36
N GLY A 240 -16.89 -8.57 -10.02
CA GLY A 240 -17.16 -9.01 -11.39
C GLY A 240 -16.26 -8.35 -12.41
N LEU A 241 -16.10 -7.02 -12.34
CA LEU A 241 -15.19 -6.27 -13.21
C LEU A 241 -13.73 -6.67 -12.97
N PHE A 242 -13.30 -6.79 -11.72
CA PHE A 242 -11.94 -7.21 -11.38
C PHE A 242 -11.68 -8.65 -11.81
N GLY A 243 -12.63 -9.56 -11.58
CA GLY A 243 -12.56 -10.93 -12.05
C GLY A 243 -12.53 -11.05 -13.57
N SER A 244 -13.38 -10.27 -14.28
CA SER A 244 -13.38 -10.24 -15.74
C SER A 244 -12.12 -9.57 -16.29
N ALA A 245 -11.65 -8.51 -15.66
CA ALA A 245 -10.42 -7.84 -16.04
C ALA A 245 -9.19 -8.73 -15.88
N LEU A 246 -9.12 -9.49 -14.78
CA LEU A 246 -8.09 -10.49 -14.57
C LEU A 246 -8.21 -11.65 -15.56
N ALA A 247 -9.42 -12.12 -15.85
CA ALA A 247 -9.65 -13.24 -16.78
C ALA A 247 -9.38 -12.86 -18.24
N PHE A 248 -9.68 -11.64 -18.64
CA PHE A 248 -9.60 -11.20 -20.05
C PHE A 248 -8.45 -10.23 -20.33
N HIS A 249 -7.55 -9.99 -19.39
CA HIS A 249 -6.44 -9.03 -19.52
C HIS A 249 -6.86 -7.59 -19.84
N PHE A 250 -8.14 -7.26 -19.66
CA PHE A 250 -8.76 -6.07 -20.21
C PHE A 250 -8.34 -4.77 -19.51
N LEU A 251 -7.97 -4.84 -18.24
CA LEU A 251 -7.59 -3.66 -17.45
C LEU A 251 -6.08 -3.48 -17.31
N LEU A 252 -5.28 -4.48 -17.59
CA LEU A 252 -3.93 -4.51 -17.05
C LEU A 252 -2.83 -4.50 -18.10
N ASP A 253 -3.14 -4.52 -19.39
CA ASP A 253 -2.14 -4.60 -20.49
C ASP A 253 -0.98 -5.58 -20.18
N SER A 254 -1.30 -6.57 -19.33
CA SER A 254 -0.35 -7.47 -18.69
C SER A 254 -0.29 -8.79 -19.46
N PRO A 255 0.90 -9.29 -19.78
CA PRO A 255 1.02 -10.62 -20.31
C PRO A 255 0.55 -11.64 -19.28
N VAL A 256 -0.44 -12.44 -19.63
CA VAL A 256 -0.91 -13.64 -18.93
C VAL A 256 -0.89 -13.56 -17.41
N VAL A 257 -1.99 -13.12 -16.81
CA VAL A 257 -2.20 -13.27 -15.38
C VAL A 257 -2.30 -14.76 -15.06
N SER A 258 -1.31 -15.28 -14.35
CA SER A 258 -1.30 -16.68 -13.93
C SER A 258 -2.58 -17.01 -13.12
N PRO A 259 -3.17 -18.20 -13.26
CA PRO A 259 -4.27 -18.65 -12.39
C PRO A 259 -3.99 -18.51 -10.89
N TYR A 260 -2.71 -18.52 -10.51
CA TYR A 260 -2.28 -18.27 -9.13
C TYR A 260 -2.63 -16.86 -8.63
N VAL A 261 -2.59 -15.84 -9.51
CA VAL A 261 -3.00 -14.47 -9.16
C VAL A 261 -4.48 -14.40 -8.85
N LEU A 262 -5.31 -15.15 -9.59
CA LEU A 262 -6.73 -15.28 -9.30
C LEU A 262 -6.96 -15.91 -7.93
N ALA A 263 -6.17 -16.95 -7.57
CA ALA A 263 -6.24 -17.55 -6.25
C ALA A 263 -5.86 -16.54 -5.14
N LEU A 264 -4.90 -15.65 -5.38
CA LEU A 264 -4.52 -14.59 -4.44
C LEU A 264 -5.64 -13.55 -4.23
N ALA A 265 -6.50 -13.32 -5.23
CA ALA A 265 -7.62 -12.39 -5.13
C ALA A 265 -8.82 -12.97 -4.34
N VAL A 266 -8.94 -14.29 -4.20
CA VAL A 266 -10.08 -14.95 -3.54
C VAL A 266 -10.34 -14.45 -2.11
N PRO A 267 -9.34 -14.33 -1.21
CA PRO A 267 -9.58 -13.79 0.13
C PRO A 267 -10.13 -12.36 0.12
N TYR A 268 -9.63 -11.51 -0.78
CA TYR A 268 -10.11 -10.13 -0.94
C TYR A 268 -11.57 -10.09 -1.40
N MET A 269 -11.93 -10.92 -2.38
CA MET A 269 -13.30 -11.06 -2.84
C MET A 269 -14.23 -11.55 -1.73
N ALA A 270 -13.80 -12.56 -0.96
CA ALA A 270 -14.58 -13.07 0.15
C ALA A 270 -14.83 -12.01 1.23
N VAL A 271 -13.84 -11.18 1.57
CA VAL A 271 -14.02 -10.07 2.51
C VAL A 271 -14.94 -8.99 1.91
N ALA A 272 -14.87 -8.70 0.60
CA ALA A 272 -15.78 -7.77 -0.06
C ALA A 272 -17.25 -8.25 0.02
N PHE A 273 -17.51 -9.54 -0.19
CA PHE A 273 -18.84 -10.14 0.00
C PHE A 273 -19.32 -10.05 1.45
N LEU A 274 -18.45 -10.35 2.41
CA LEU A 274 -18.77 -10.22 3.83
C LEU A 274 -19.03 -8.75 4.19
N ALA A 275 -18.28 -7.81 3.63
CA ALA A 275 -18.48 -6.40 3.84
C ALA A 275 -19.84 -5.93 3.32
N ALA A 276 -20.24 -6.37 2.13
CA ALA A 276 -21.57 -6.09 1.58
C ALA A 276 -22.68 -6.63 2.49
N GLY A 277 -22.54 -7.87 2.98
CA GLY A 277 -23.44 -8.48 3.96
C GLY A 277 -23.48 -7.72 5.28
N GLY A 278 -22.33 -7.29 5.78
CA GLY A 278 -22.22 -6.51 7.01
C GLY A 278 -22.86 -5.12 6.89
N ALA A 279 -22.65 -4.43 5.78
CA ALA A 279 -23.28 -3.15 5.49
C ALA A 279 -24.82 -3.30 5.40
N TRP A 280 -25.29 -4.32 4.69
CA TRP A 280 -26.72 -4.63 4.59
C TRP A 280 -27.39 -4.92 5.95
N LEU A 281 -26.78 -5.80 6.74
CA LEU A 281 -27.31 -6.19 8.04
C LEU A 281 -27.25 -5.06 9.07
N SER A 282 -26.18 -4.25 9.03
CA SER A 282 -25.99 -3.12 9.93
C SER A 282 -26.87 -1.93 9.55
N GLY A 283 -27.22 -1.77 8.28
CA GLY A 283 -28.16 -0.76 7.79
C GLY A 283 -29.58 -0.93 8.34
N ARG A 284 -29.91 -2.12 8.84
CA ARG A 284 -31.20 -2.38 9.52
C ARG A 284 -31.25 -1.85 10.97
N LYS A 285 -30.11 -1.53 11.55
CA LYS A 285 -29.99 -0.95 12.89
C LYS A 285 -29.59 0.52 12.76
N PRO A 286 -30.48 1.47 13.08
CA PRO A 286 -30.15 2.88 12.90
C PRO A 286 -28.94 3.28 13.76
N GLY A 287 -27.96 3.93 13.14
CA GLY A 287 -27.09 4.83 13.83
C GLY A 287 -25.69 4.37 14.25
N SER A 288 -25.10 3.33 13.67
CA SER A 288 -23.68 3.04 13.96
C SER A 288 -22.74 3.94 13.15
N ARG A 289 -22.09 4.92 13.83
CA ARG A 289 -21.06 5.78 13.23
C ARG A 289 -19.92 4.95 12.58
N GLY A 290 -19.55 3.84 13.23
CA GLY A 290 -18.52 2.95 12.72
C GLY A 290 -18.89 2.31 11.38
N VAL A 291 -20.17 1.95 11.19
CA VAL A 291 -20.65 1.38 9.92
C VAL A 291 -20.66 2.44 8.81
N VAL A 292 -21.15 3.65 9.11
CA VAL A 292 -21.12 4.78 8.15
C VAL A 292 -19.69 5.08 7.72
N PHE A 293 -18.81 5.23 8.70
CA PHE A 293 -17.40 5.49 8.46
C PHE A 293 -16.75 4.38 7.62
N ALA A 294 -16.96 3.11 7.98
CA ALA A 294 -16.41 1.98 7.25
C ALA A 294 -16.95 1.88 5.81
N SER A 295 -18.23 2.20 5.61
CA SER A 295 -18.85 2.24 4.27
C SER A 295 -18.27 3.35 3.41
N LEU A 296 -18.14 4.57 3.95
CA LEU A 296 -17.48 5.69 3.27
C LEU A 296 -16.01 5.38 2.99
N TRP A 297 -15.32 4.76 3.95
CA TRP A 297 -13.93 4.31 3.76
C TRP A 297 -13.82 3.37 2.56
N ALA A 298 -14.56 2.26 2.56
CA ALA A 298 -14.48 1.27 1.50
C ALA A 298 -14.87 1.86 0.13
N LEU A 299 -15.97 2.62 0.05
CA LEU A 299 -16.44 3.19 -1.22
C LEU A 299 -15.59 4.35 -1.72
N GLY A 300 -15.16 5.24 -0.82
CA GLY A 300 -14.36 6.39 -1.21
C GLY A 300 -13.01 5.98 -1.75
N VAL A 301 -12.30 5.13 -1.02
CA VAL A 301 -10.99 4.63 -1.49
C VAL A 301 -11.15 3.76 -2.73
N LEU A 302 -12.24 2.99 -2.86
CA LEU A 302 -12.52 2.23 -4.08
C LEU A 302 -12.69 3.12 -5.32
N GLY A 303 -13.30 4.30 -5.15
CA GLY A 303 -13.38 5.28 -6.24
C GLY A 303 -12.02 5.82 -6.65
N VAL A 304 -11.12 6.05 -5.69
CA VAL A 304 -9.73 6.44 -5.98
C VAL A 304 -9.00 5.30 -6.72
N VAL A 305 -9.22 4.04 -6.34
CA VAL A 305 -8.73 2.86 -7.07
C VAL A 305 -9.22 2.87 -8.51
N GLY A 306 -10.54 3.06 -8.70
CA GLY A 306 -11.13 3.14 -10.04
C GLY A 306 -10.53 4.28 -10.86
N PHE A 307 -10.41 5.46 -10.28
CA PHE A 307 -9.76 6.59 -10.97
C PHE A 307 -8.32 6.27 -11.36
N SER A 308 -7.51 5.75 -10.44
CA SER A 308 -6.12 5.37 -10.73
C SER A 308 -6.03 4.32 -11.84
N ALA A 309 -6.90 3.31 -11.83
CA ALA A 309 -6.91 2.24 -12.82
C ALA A 309 -7.27 2.72 -14.23
N PHE A 310 -8.21 3.68 -14.35
CA PHE A 310 -8.73 4.12 -15.65
C PHE A 310 -8.06 5.38 -16.20
N ALA A 311 -7.61 6.28 -15.32
CA ALA A 311 -7.09 7.57 -15.74
C ALA A 311 -5.57 7.58 -15.96
N THR A 312 -4.85 6.58 -15.46
CA THR A 312 -3.39 6.56 -15.48
C THR A 312 -2.87 5.30 -16.15
N PRO A 313 -2.59 5.32 -17.46
CA PRO A 313 -1.97 4.21 -18.15
C PRO A 313 -0.65 3.79 -17.46
N GLY A 314 -0.51 2.51 -17.13
CA GLY A 314 0.68 1.97 -16.46
C GLY A 314 0.73 2.15 -14.94
N ALA A 315 -0.26 2.78 -14.31
CA ALA A 315 -0.31 3.00 -12.85
C ALA A 315 -0.79 1.79 -12.03
N ILE A 316 -0.72 0.59 -12.59
CA ILE A 316 -1.22 -0.61 -11.91
C ILE A 316 -0.57 -0.81 -10.53
N GLY A 317 0.71 -0.47 -10.35
CA GLY A 317 1.39 -0.56 -9.06
C GLY A 317 0.76 0.37 -8.03
N THR A 318 0.45 1.61 -8.41
CA THR A 318 -0.24 2.57 -7.56
C THR A 318 -1.67 2.11 -7.28
N THR A 319 -2.38 1.64 -8.29
CA THR A 319 -3.74 1.10 -8.16
C THR A 319 -3.80 -0.05 -7.15
N MET A 320 -2.85 -0.99 -7.22
CA MET A 320 -2.77 -2.10 -6.26
C MET A 320 -2.45 -1.61 -4.84
N ARG A 321 -1.56 -0.64 -4.68
CA ARG A 321 -1.28 -0.02 -3.38
C ARG A 321 -2.50 0.69 -2.79
N ILE A 322 -3.27 1.41 -3.61
CA ILE A 322 -4.50 2.07 -3.16
C ILE A 322 -5.55 1.03 -2.75
N LEU A 323 -5.62 -0.12 -3.43
CA LEU A 323 -6.54 -1.20 -3.09
C LEU A 323 -6.33 -1.71 -1.66
N ASP A 324 -5.09 -1.73 -1.17
CA ASP A 324 -4.79 -2.12 0.22
C ASP A 324 -5.47 -1.18 1.24
N PHE A 325 -5.70 0.07 0.89
CA PHE A 325 -6.43 1.01 1.74
C PHE A 325 -7.96 0.86 1.69
N VAL A 326 -8.54 0.13 0.73
CA VAL A 326 -9.97 -0.23 0.73
C VAL A 326 -10.26 -1.29 1.80
N TYR A 327 -9.31 -2.19 1.98
CA TYR A 327 -9.47 -3.39 2.77
C TYR A 327 -9.84 -3.15 4.26
N PRO A 328 -9.24 -2.16 4.97
CA PRO A 328 -9.61 -1.92 6.37
C PRO A 328 -11.08 -1.56 6.56
N GLY A 329 -11.65 -0.74 5.66
CA GLY A 329 -13.09 -0.42 5.69
C GLY A 329 -13.94 -1.68 5.47
N ALA A 330 -13.58 -2.49 4.49
CA ALA A 330 -14.22 -3.78 4.23
C ALA A 330 -14.06 -4.76 5.41
N ALA A 331 -12.92 -4.77 6.09
CA ALA A 331 -12.68 -5.62 7.26
C ALA A 331 -13.60 -5.27 8.45
N ILE A 332 -13.89 -3.98 8.69
CA ILE A 332 -14.85 -3.57 9.73
C ILE A 332 -16.25 -4.11 9.41
N LEU A 333 -16.69 -3.93 8.18
CA LEU A 333 -18.02 -4.38 7.73
C LEU A 333 -18.10 -5.91 7.70
N GLY A 334 -17.10 -6.58 7.19
CA GLY A 334 -17.01 -8.05 7.16
C GLY A 334 -16.98 -8.64 8.56
N ALA A 335 -16.25 -8.03 9.50
CA ALA A 335 -16.27 -8.45 10.91
C ALA A 335 -17.64 -8.29 11.56
N ALA A 336 -18.40 -7.25 11.19
CA ALA A 336 -19.77 -7.10 11.67
C ALA A 336 -20.66 -8.25 11.18
N ALA A 337 -20.54 -8.65 9.90
CA ALA A 337 -21.26 -9.82 9.36
C ALA A 337 -20.88 -11.12 10.06
N LEU A 338 -19.58 -11.41 10.17
CA LEU A 338 -19.06 -12.61 10.82
C LEU A 338 -19.48 -12.68 12.29
N SER A 339 -19.44 -11.54 13.00
CA SER A 339 -19.85 -11.50 14.42
C SER A 339 -21.32 -11.82 14.62
N LEU A 340 -22.18 -11.46 13.67
CA LEU A 340 -23.59 -11.84 13.69
C LEU A 340 -23.78 -13.37 13.47
N LEU A 341 -23.00 -13.94 12.56
CA LEU A 341 -23.01 -15.40 12.35
C LEU A 341 -22.52 -16.15 13.59
N ILE A 342 -21.37 -15.72 14.14
CA ILE A 342 -20.73 -16.36 15.28
C ILE A 342 -21.59 -16.24 16.57
N GLY A 343 -22.50 -15.25 16.68
CA GLY A 343 -23.35 -15.05 17.85
C GLY A 343 -24.76 -15.66 17.78
N SER A 344 -25.12 -16.36 16.70
CA SER A 344 -26.51 -16.71 16.40
C SER A 344 -26.89 -18.19 16.58
N GLY A 345 -26.07 -18.96 17.29
CA GLY A 345 -26.29 -20.41 17.59
C GLY A 345 -25.19 -21.31 17.07
N LYS A 346 -25.05 -22.51 17.66
CA LYS A 346 -23.89 -23.39 17.45
C LYS A 346 -23.53 -23.68 15.98
N ALA A 347 -24.52 -23.96 15.14
CA ALA A 347 -24.26 -24.22 13.70
C ALA A 347 -23.75 -22.99 12.94
N LYS A 348 -24.34 -21.81 13.20
CA LYS A 348 -23.90 -20.57 12.57
C LYS A 348 -22.57 -20.09 13.15
N GLU A 349 -22.32 -20.37 14.40
CA GLU A 349 -21.02 -20.11 15.03
C GLU A 349 -19.92 -20.95 14.39
N ALA A 350 -20.16 -22.26 14.21
CA ALA A 350 -19.22 -23.13 13.50
C ALA A 350 -18.96 -22.65 12.06
N LEU A 351 -20.01 -22.25 11.34
CA LEU A 351 -19.87 -21.69 9.98
C LEU A 351 -19.08 -20.39 9.98
N GLY A 352 -19.35 -19.48 10.90
CA GLY A 352 -18.63 -18.19 11.01
C GLY A 352 -17.15 -18.38 11.37
N LEU A 353 -16.84 -19.30 12.27
CA LEU A 353 -15.46 -19.65 12.62
C LEU A 353 -14.75 -20.37 11.48
N ALA A 354 -15.43 -21.28 10.76
CA ALA A 354 -14.88 -21.92 9.57
C ALA A 354 -14.58 -20.88 8.46
N ALA A 355 -15.50 -19.95 8.21
CA ALA A 355 -15.28 -18.87 7.24
C ALA A 355 -14.10 -17.98 7.65
N LEU A 356 -13.98 -17.61 8.91
CA LEU A 356 -12.85 -16.85 9.43
C LEU A 356 -11.54 -17.65 9.27
N GLY A 357 -11.55 -18.93 9.64
CA GLY A 357 -10.39 -19.82 9.47
C GLY A 357 -9.95 -19.93 8.01
N LEU A 358 -10.88 -20.10 7.08
CA LEU A 358 -10.59 -20.15 5.64
C LEU A 358 -10.01 -18.80 5.12
N LEU A 359 -10.52 -17.68 5.61
CA LEU A 359 -9.98 -16.37 5.26
C LEU A 359 -8.55 -16.19 5.78
N VAL A 360 -8.28 -16.59 7.02
CA VAL A 360 -6.94 -16.50 7.62
C VAL A 360 -5.96 -17.42 6.87
N VAL A 361 -6.36 -18.69 6.62
CA VAL A 361 -5.51 -19.63 5.88
C VAL A 361 -5.31 -19.18 4.44
N GLY A 362 -6.37 -18.74 3.75
CA GLY A 362 -6.26 -18.21 2.39
C GLY A 362 -5.36 -17.00 2.29
N SER A 363 -5.47 -16.08 3.25
CA SER A 363 -4.60 -14.91 3.32
C SER A 363 -3.16 -15.31 3.69
N ALA A 364 -2.97 -16.24 4.61
CA ALA A 364 -1.65 -16.78 4.94
C ALA A 364 -0.97 -17.46 3.75
N TYR A 365 -1.76 -18.10 2.86
CA TYR A 365 -1.24 -18.67 1.61
C TYR A 365 -0.69 -17.59 0.65
N VAL A 366 -1.26 -16.38 0.68
CA VAL A 366 -0.76 -15.24 -0.11
C VAL A 366 0.62 -14.78 0.34
N VAL A 367 0.95 -14.93 1.64
CA VAL A 367 2.20 -14.46 2.25
C VAL A 367 3.46 -15.02 1.59
N PRO A 368 3.64 -16.34 1.41
CA PRO A 368 4.81 -16.88 0.73
C PRO A 368 4.96 -16.33 -0.69
N TYR A 369 3.84 -16.19 -1.40
CA TYR A 369 3.86 -15.67 -2.77
C TYR A 369 4.21 -14.18 -2.83
N SER A 370 3.76 -13.40 -1.87
CA SER A 370 4.04 -11.97 -1.84
C SER A 370 5.41 -11.63 -1.27
N ALA A 371 5.91 -12.41 -0.29
CA ALA A 371 7.15 -12.14 0.43
C ALA A 371 8.37 -12.86 -0.17
N TYR A 372 8.19 -14.06 -0.72
CA TYR A 372 9.29 -14.94 -1.12
C TYR A 372 9.33 -15.23 -2.62
N TRP A 373 8.26 -14.97 -3.35
CA TRP A 373 8.24 -15.25 -4.76
C TRP A 373 8.57 -14.01 -5.56
N SER A 374 9.70 -14.07 -6.26
CA SER A 374 10.11 -13.14 -7.29
C SER A 374 9.41 -13.38 -8.63
N GLY A 375 8.23 -14.01 -8.62
CA GLY A 375 7.45 -14.33 -9.81
C GLY A 375 6.75 -13.11 -10.43
N PRO A 376 6.09 -13.28 -11.59
CA PRO A 376 5.48 -12.19 -12.35
C PRO A 376 4.37 -11.43 -11.62
N VAL A 377 4.01 -11.86 -10.41
CA VAL A 377 2.93 -11.27 -9.61
C VAL A 377 3.39 -10.10 -8.75
N GLY A 378 4.63 -10.08 -8.30
CA GLY A 378 5.08 -9.19 -7.23
C GLY A 378 5.98 -8.05 -7.65
N GLY A 379 6.56 -8.09 -8.83
CA GLY A 379 7.41 -7.02 -9.38
C GLY A 379 8.63 -6.62 -8.54
N SER A 380 8.71 -6.96 -7.25
CA SER A 380 9.87 -6.62 -6.43
C SER A 380 10.30 -7.81 -5.59
N GLN A 381 11.51 -8.28 -5.83
CA GLN A 381 12.16 -9.24 -4.96
C GLN A 381 12.46 -8.56 -3.61
N ARG A 382 12.02 -9.18 -2.52
CA ARG A 382 12.24 -8.64 -1.16
C ARG A 382 13.28 -9.41 -0.37
N VAL A 383 13.66 -10.57 -0.87
CA VAL A 383 14.72 -11.39 -0.31
C VAL A 383 15.83 -11.50 -1.33
N PHE A 384 16.99 -11.03 -0.97
CA PHE A 384 18.20 -11.11 -1.81
C PHE A 384 19.07 -12.25 -1.34
N SER A 385 19.63 -12.98 -2.30
CA SER A 385 20.59 -14.05 -2.01
C SER A 385 21.97 -13.48 -1.65
N GLN A 386 22.78 -14.29 -0.99
CA GLN A 386 24.16 -13.92 -0.74
C GLN A 386 24.96 -13.79 -2.05
N ALA A 387 24.56 -14.51 -3.09
CA ALA A 387 25.15 -14.40 -4.42
C ALA A 387 24.86 -13.03 -5.06
N GLU A 388 23.63 -12.53 -4.94
CA GLU A 388 23.28 -11.19 -5.39
C GLU A 388 24.06 -10.11 -4.64
N ALA A 389 24.15 -10.21 -3.31
CA ALA A 389 24.94 -9.29 -2.50
C ALA A 389 26.46 -9.35 -2.87
N SER A 390 26.98 -10.55 -3.14
CA SER A 390 28.36 -10.73 -3.57
C SER A 390 28.63 -10.15 -4.96
N ALA A 391 27.64 -10.18 -5.86
CA ALA A 391 27.74 -9.56 -7.17
C ALA A 391 27.87 -8.04 -7.07
N LEU A 392 27.20 -7.41 -6.11
CA LEU A 392 27.38 -5.97 -5.83
C LEU A 392 28.78 -5.66 -5.31
N GLY A 393 29.35 -6.50 -4.42
CA GLY A 393 30.73 -6.34 -3.98
C GLY A 393 31.75 -6.48 -5.13
N TRP A 394 31.37 -7.12 -6.25
CA TRP A 394 32.15 -7.09 -7.47
C TRP A 394 32.01 -5.74 -8.20
N THR A 395 30.82 -5.13 -8.26
CA THR A 395 30.62 -3.81 -8.90
C THR A 395 31.42 -2.71 -8.25
N GLU A 396 31.61 -2.73 -6.92
CA GLU A 396 32.48 -1.79 -6.19
C GLU A 396 33.94 -1.83 -6.64
N ARG A 397 34.39 -2.96 -7.19
CA ARG A 397 35.74 -3.17 -7.70
C ARG A 397 35.84 -2.93 -9.20
N ALA A 398 34.73 -2.74 -9.88
CA ALA A 398 34.73 -2.41 -11.30
C ALA A 398 35.40 -1.03 -11.52
N PRO A 399 36.07 -0.82 -12.65
CA PRO A 399 36.64 0.50 -12.93
C PRO A 399 35.59 1.60 -12.86
N ALA A 400 35.92 2.74 -12.26
CA ALA A 400 34.97 3.84 -12.02
C ALA A 400 34.35 4.44 -13.30
N ASN A 401 34.90 4.15 -14.47
CA ASN A 401 34.40 4.55 -15.78
C ASN A 401 33.45 3.51 -16.41
N VAL A 402 33.19 2.39 -15.74
CA VAL A 402 32.32 1.34 -16.25
C VAL A 402 30.92 1.51 -15.66
N THR A 403 29.95 1.83 -16.52
CA THR A 403 28.54 1.84 -16.12
C THR A 403 28.07 0.41 -15.90
N VAL A 404 27.53 0.13 -14.73
CA VAL A 404 26.89 -1.14 -14.42
C VAL A 404 25.38 -0.97 -14.52
N SER A 405 24.72 -1.86 -15.26
CA SER A 405 23.28 -1.95 -15.35
C SER A 405 22.79 -3.27 -14.75
N GLY A 406 21.60 -3.29 -14.24
CA GLY A 406 20.94 -4.45 -13.69
C GLY A 406 19.45 -4.25 -13.70
N ASP A 407 18.67 -5.31 -13.54
CA ASP A 407 17.23 -5.12 -13.40
C ASP A 407 16.92 -4.34 -12.09
N ALA A 408 15.67 -3.92 -11.92
CA ALA A 408 15.31 -3.07 -10.76
C ALA A 408 15.68 -3.71 -9.40
N ARG A 409 15.80 -5.03 -9.32
CA ARG A 409 16.25 -5.76 -8.11
C ARG A 409 17.66 -5.36 -7.73
N PHE A 410 18.58 -5.38 -8.69
CA PHE A 410 19.97 -4.96 -8.46
C PHE A 410 20.06 -3.45 -8.19
N GLY A 411 19.23 -2.63 -8.83
CA GLY A 411 19.16 -1.21 -8.55
C GLY A 411 18.77 -0.92 -7.09
N TYR A 412 17.77 -1.60 -6.57
CA TYR A 412 17.37 -1.47 -5.16
C TYR A 412 18.44 -2.00 -4.20
N LEU A 413 19.04 -3.16 -4.52
CA LEU A 413 20.08 -3.75 -3.69
C LEU A 413 21.35 -2.87 -3.68
N ALA A 414 21.77 -2.33 -4.83
CA ALA A 414 22.92 -1.45 -4.94
C ALA A 414 22.74 -0.16 -4.15
N SER A 415 21.62 0.52 -4.32
CA SER A 415 21.33 1.76 -3.57
C SER A 415 21.31 1.53 -2.05
N TYR A 416 20.89 0.34 -1.61
CA TYR A 416 20.83 -0.02 -0.20
C TYR A 416 22.21 -0.34 0.42
N TYR A 417 23.06 -1.09 -0.30
CA TYR A 417 24.34 -1.59 0.25
C TYR A 417 25.54 -0.73 -0.09
N THR A 418 25.60 -0.18 -1.29
CA THR A 418 26.80 0.52 -1.79
C THR A 418 26.57 2.01 -2.00
N GLY A 419 25.33 2.45 -2.08
CA GLY A 419 24.98 3.82 -2.46
C GLY A 419 25.25 4.11 -3.96
N GLU A 420 25.59 3.09 -4.75
CA GLU A 420 25.84 3.24 -6.17
C GLU A 420 24.55 3.14 -6.99
N ASN A 421 24.48 3.90 -8.07
CA ASN A 421 23.39 3.84 -9.01
C ASN A 421 23.66 2.74 -10.06
N VAL A 422 23.03 1.59 -9.89
CA VAL A 422 22.91 0.61 -10.96
C VAL A 422 21.75 1.02 -11.87
N SER A 423 22.06 1.38 -13.12
CA SER A 423 21.05 1.82 -14.09
C SER A 423 20.22 0.63 -14.59
N SER A 424 18.90 0.71 -14.54
CA SER A 424 18.01 -0.33 -15.10
C SER A 424 17.52 -0.04 -16.53
N GLY A 425 17.68 1.19 -17.03
CA GLY A 425 17.07 1.62 -18.29
C GLY A 425 17.59 0.93 -19.55
N GLY A 426 18.91 0.84 -19.70
CA GLY A 426 19.52 0.22 -20.90
C GLY A 426 19.35 -1.29 -20.95
N GLU A 427 19.42 -1.96 -19.81
CA GLU A 427 19.20 -3.39 -19.69
C GLU A 427 17.78 -3.79 -20.01
N PHE A 428 16.80 -3.01 -19.54
CA PHE A 428 15.39 -3.24 -19.81
C PHE A 428 15.09 -3.37 -21.30
N LEU A 429 15.53 -2.43 -22.11
CA LEU A 429 15.31 -2.44 -23.56
C LEU A 429 15.97 -3.63 -24.24
N TYR A 430 17.18 -3.97 -23.80
CA TYR A 430 17.91 -5.13 -24.33
C TYR A 430 17.23 -6.45 -23.96
N LEU A 431 16.88 -6.65 -22.70
CA LEU A 431 16.21 -7.89 -22.25
C LEU A 431 14.82 -8.06 -22.88
N ALA A 432 14.15 -6.96 -23.20
CA ALA A 432 12.89 -6.96 -23.94
C ALA A 432 13.09 -7.28 -25.46
N GLY A 433 14.31 -7.27 -25.95
CA GLY A 433 14.61 -7.49 -27.37
C GLY A 433 14.33 -6.29 -28.26
N VAL A 434 14.19 -5.10 -27.69
CA VAL A 434 13.85 -3.85 -28.42
C VAL A 434 15.09 -3.01 -28.71
N GLY A 435 16.18 -3.20 -27.94
CA GLY A 435 17.41 -2.43 -28.03
C GLY A 435 18.67 -3.29 -28.16
N GLY A 436 19.81 -2.65 -28.42
CA GLY A 436 21.14 -3.30 -28.36
C GLY A 436 21.61 -3.49 -26.91
N PRO A 437 22.69 -4.25 -26.70
CA PRO A 437 23.27 -4.44 -25.38
C PRO A 437 23.70 -3.09 -24.78
N PRO A 438 23.55 -2.89 -23.45
CA PRO A 438 23.89 -1.63 -22.81
C PRO A 438 25.40 -1.34 -22.94
N ALA A 439 25.74 -0.06 -22.90
CA ALA A 439 27.13 0.38 -22.85
C ALA A 439 27.69 0.07 -21.44
N GLY A 440 28.72 -0.73 -21.33
CA GLY A 440 29.29 -1.13 -20.05
C GLY A 440 28.97 -2.56 -19.67
N CYS A 441 28.71 -2.80 -18.39
CA CYS A 441 28.43 -4.11 -17.85
C CYS A 441 26.98 -4.28 -17.45
N MET A 442 26.46 -5.48 -17.59
CA MET A 442 25.10 -5.87 -17.22
C MET A 442 25.15 -7.04 -16.22
N LEU A 443 24.46 -6.88 -15.10
CA LEU A 443 24.27 -7.96 -14.13
C LEU A 443 23.01 -8.74 -14.47
N VAL A 444 23.17 -10.03 -14.66
CA VAL A 444 22.07 -10.94 -15.01
C VAL A 444 21.98 -12.02 -13.95
N ASP A 445 20.87 -12.04 -13.23
CA ASP A 445 20.55 -13.12 -12.32
C ASP A 445 19.92 -14.29 -13.08
N ARG A 446 20.23 -15.51 -12.66
CA ARG A 446 19.63 -16.72 -13.22
C ARG A 446 18.08 -16.72 -13.09
N LEU A 447 17.57 -16.10 -12.04
CA LEU A 447 16.12 -15.99 -11.81
C LEU A 447 15.40 -15.28 -12.94
N ILE A 448 16.02 -14.31 -13.62
CA ILE A 448 15.33 -13.57 -14.71
C ILE A 448 14.89 -14.49 -15.86
N PHE A 449 15.54 -15.62 -16.07
CA PHE A 449 15.12 -16.60 -17.08
C PHE A 449 13.89 -17.41 -16.66
N GLN A 450 13.59 -17.46 -15.37
CA GLN A 450 12.43 -18.17 -14.82
C GLN A 450 11.27 -17.23 -14.52
N THR A 451 11.56 -16.04 -13.98
CA THR A 451 10.57 -15.12 -13.46
C THR A 451 10.40 -13.86 -14.31
N GLY A 452 11.24 -13.68 -15.33
CA GLY A 452 11.35 -12.43 -16.07
C GLY A 452 12.24 -11.40 -15.35
N PHE A 453 12.62 -10.34 -16.08
CA PHE A 453 13.34 -9.20 -15.54
C PHE A 453 12.38 -8.13 -15.02
N ILE A 454 12.80 -7.36 -14.03
CA ILE A 454 11.98 -6.29 -13.46
C ILE A 454 12.43 -4.94 -14.00
N GLY A 455 11.55 -4.35 -14.83
CA GLY A 455 11.66 -2.99 -15.30
C GLY A 455 10.60 -2.12 -14.63
N GLY A 456 11.00 -1.32 -13.65
CA GLY A 456 10.04 -0.57 -12.84
C GLY A 456 9.33 -1.45 -11.81
N THR A 457 8.00 -1.61 -11.91
CA THR A 457 7.18 -2.34 -10.92
C THR A 457 6.78 -3.75 -11.35
N TYR A 458 7.08 -4.19 -12.57
CA TYR A 458 6.61 -5.48 -13.11
C TYR A 458 7.73 -6.34 -13.67
N GLY A 459 7.49 -7.68 -13.58
CA GLY A 459 8.28 -8.66 -14.29
C GLY A 459 7.88 -8.75 -15.76
N HIS A 460 8.85 -8.62 -16.64
CA HIS A 460 8.70 -8.80 -18.08
C HIS A 460 9.44 -10.06 -18.52
N PRO A 461 8.89 -10.87 -19.43
CA PRO A 461 9.59 -12.04 -19.95
C PRO A 461 10.85 -11.60 -20.73
N VAL A 462 11.95 -12.32 -20.54
CA VAL A 462 13.15 -12.09 -21.35
C VAL A 462 12.89 -12.58 -22.77
N ASN A 463 13.27 -11.78 -23.74
CA ASN A 463 13.12 -12.17 -25.16
C ASN A 463 13.96 -13.40 -25.47
N ALA A 464 13.39 -14.40 -26.15
CA ALA A 464 14.07 -15.67 -26.44
C ALA A 464 15.36 -15.48 -27.27
N THR A 465 15.39 -14.49 -28.17
CA THR A 465 16.60 -14.15 -28.96
C THR A 465 17.72 -13.67 -28.06
N VAL A 466 17.39 -12.87 -27.02
CA VAL A 466 18.36 -12.37 -26.03
C VAL A 466 18.89 -13.51 -25.17
N VAL A 467 18.04 -14.46 -24.76
CA VAL A 467 18.46 -15.66 -24.05
C VAL A 467 19.50 -16.44 -24.86
N GLY A 468 19.26 -16.63 -26.16
CA GLY A 468 20.20 -17.23 -27.09
C GLY A 468 21.52 -16.44 -27.22
N ALA A 469 21.42 -15.12 -27.32
CA ALA A 469 22.60 -14.25 -27.42
C ALA A 469 23.46 -14.24 -26.16
N LEU A 470 22.86 -14.24 -24.98
CA LEU A 470 23.56 -14.34 -23.70
C LEU A 470 24.25 -15.72 -23.51
N SER A 471 23.66 -16.76 -24.10
CA SER A 471 24.25 -18.11 -24.10
C SER A 471 25.38 -18.27 -25.13
N GLY A 472 25.29 -17.59 -26.27
CA GLY A 472 26.19 -17.69 -27.43
C GLY A 472 27.33 -16.69 -27.46
N GLN A 473 27.37 -15.68 -26.62
CA GLN A 473 28.46 -14.72 -26.36
C GLN A 473 29.06 -14.01 -27.58
N THR A 474 28.25 -13.51 -28.50
CA THR A 474 28.79 -12.84 -29.68
C THR A 474 29.06 -11.33 -29.52
N SER A 475 28.40 -10.64 -28.60
CA SER A 475 28.51 -9.19 -28.39
C SER A 475 28.79 -8.74 -26.97
N LEU A 476 28.77 -9.68 -26.01
CA LEU A 476 29.02 -9.45 -24.60
C LEU A 476 29.98 -10.49 -24.07
N GLN A 477 30.97 -10.08 -23.26
CA GLN A 477 31.90 -10.97 -22.60
C GLN A 477 31.45 -11.20 -21.17
N GLY A 478 31.37 -12.47 -20.73
CA GLY A 478 31.17 -12.82 -19.33
C GLY A 478 32.45 -12.54 -18.53
N VAL A 479 32.40 -11.57 -17.63
CA VAL A 479 33.57 -11.11 -16.83
C VAL A 479 33.48 -11.54 -15.38
N TYR A 480 32.30 -11.93 -14.92
CA TYR A 480 32.08 -12.40 -13.55
C TYR A 480 30.97 -13.46 -13.53
N SER A 481 31.10 -14.41 -12.63
CA SER A 481 30.04 -15.37 -12.31
C SER A 481 30.27 -15.96 -10.92
N ASN A 482 29.20 -16.05 -10.14
CA ASN A 482 29.14 -16.76 -8.86
C ASN A 482 28.17 -17.95 -8.89
N GLY A 483 27.76 -18.39 -10.09
CA GLY A 483 26.82 -19.49 -10.30
C GLY A 483 25.35 -19.03 -10.38
N GLU A 484 24.96 -17.97 -9.70
CA GLU A 484 23.61 -17.41 -9.70
C GLU A 484 23.57 -16.11 -10.52
N VAL A 485 24.47 -15.19 -10.25
CA VAL A 485 24.60 -13.91 -10.95
C VAL A 485 25.80 -13.93 -11.89
N ARG A 486 25.62 -13.41 -13.10
CA ARG A 486 26.66 -13.20 -14.09
C ARG A 486 26.74 -11.73 -14.48
N ALA A 487 27.98 -11.24 -14.66
CA ALA A 487 28.20 -9.94 -15.28
C ALA A 487 28.67 -10.13 -16.72
N TYR A 488 28.00 -9.48 -17.63
CA TYR A 488 28.34 -9.42 -19.04
C TYR A 488 28.72 -7.99 -19.38
N CYS A 489 29.91 -7.80 -19.93
CA CYS A 489 30.41 -6.49 -20.33
C CYS A 489 30.57 -6.42 -21.84
N ARG A 490 30.37 -5.23 -22.40
CA ARG A 490 30.71 -4.95 -23.77
C ARG A 490 32.23 -4.85 -23.86
N PRO A 491 32.87 -5.53 -24.86
CA PRO A 491 34.32 -5.50 -25.04
C PRO A 491 34.86 -4.10 -25.34
#